data_8c11454ebf79f58dbbe9ecb255687d94
#
_entry.id   8c11454ebf79f58dbbe9ecb255687d94
#
_cell.length_a   1.000
_cell.length_b   1.000
_cell.length_c   1.000
_cell.angle_alpha   90.00
_cell.angle_beta   90.00
_cell.angle_gamma   90.00
#
_symmetry.space_group_name_H-M   'P 1'
#
loop_
_entity.id
_entity.type
_entity.pdbx_description
1 polymer ?
#
loop_
_entity_poly.entity_id
_entity_poly.type
_entity_poly.pdbx_seq_one_letter_code
_entity_poly.pdbx_strand_id
1 'polypeptide(L)'
;MRNHQLMEMLKDQLDHEEHETEVYARKIRETKHSVAKLVFAKLMRDSMQHADVLNCAISYLATSQYEVLAPVNETREEMLRLMDMEEKALRLFSAASNQIRDPHLKLLLTMLAFDEEQHYALLRYVLENFIEKKEVIKA
;
A
#
# COMPACT_ATOMS: atom_id res chain seq x y z
N MET A 1 -22.04 -8.52 -2.41
CA MET A 1 -21.21 -9.68 -2.80
C MET A 1 -21.22 -10.70 -1.68
N ARG A 2 -21.48 -11.95 -1.98
CA ARG A 2 -21.45 -13.03 -0.99
C ARG A 2 -20.00 -13.31 -0.59
N ASN A 3 -19.78 -13.71 0.67
CA ASN A 3 -18.43 -14.01 1.17
C ASN A 3 -17.70 -15.06 0.32
N HIS A 4 -18.44 -16.05 -0.19
CA HIS A 4 -17.87 -17.08 -1.07
C HIS A 4 -17.32 -16.47 -2.38
N GLN A 5 -18.08 -15.59 -3.01
CA GLN A 5 -17.63 -14.90 -4.23
C GLN A 5 -16.42 -14.00 -3.97
N LEU A 6 -16.44 -13.27 -2.86
CA LEU A 6 -15.32 -12.43 -2.45
C LEU A 6 -14.08 -13.28 -2.20
N MET A 7 -14.23 -14.41 -1.51
CA MET A 7 -13.13 -15.33 -1.24
C MET A 7 -12.47 -15.83 -2.54
N GLU A 8 -13.29 -16.24 -3.52
CA GLU A 8 -12.78 -16.70 -4.81
C GLU A 8 -12.05 -15.58 -5.56
N MET A 9 -12.58 -14.36 -5.56
CA MET A 9 -11.92 -13.21 -6.15
C MET A 9 -10.55 -12.93 -5.51
N LEU A 10 -10.49 -12.98 -4.18
CA LEU A 10 -9.24 -12.71 -3.47
C LEU A 10 -8.19 -13.78 -3.76
N LYS A 11 -8.59 -15.05 -3.84
CA LYS A 11 -7.70 -16.16 -4.19
C LYS A 11 -7.17 -16.03 -5.62
N ASP A 12 -8.05 -15.69 -6.57
CA ASP A 12 -7.65 -15.46 -7.95
C ASP A 12 -6.67 -14.30 -8.05
N GLN A 13 -6.94 -13.21 -7.33
CA GLN A 13 -6.05 -12.06 -7.31
C GLN A 13 -4.71 -12.40 -6.67
N LEU A 14 -4.69 -13.24 -5.64
CA LEU A 14 -3.44 -13.70 -5.02
C LEU A 14 -2.55 -14.42 -6.04
N ASP A 15 -3.13 -15.32 -6.84
CA ASP A 15 -2.40 -16.00 -7.91
C ASP A 15 -1.82 -15.01 -8.91
N HIS A 16 -2.59 -13.98 -9.27
CA HIS A 16 -2.14 -12.91 -10.17
C HIS A 16 -0.95 -12.14 -9.58
N GLU A 17 -1.02 -11.78 -8.29
CA GLU A 17 0.06 -11.04 -7.62
C GLU A 17 1.36 -11.87 -7.55
N GLU A 18 1.24 -13.15 -7.28
CA GLU A 18 2.38 -14.06 -7.26
C GLU A 18 3.03 -14.17 -8.65
N HIS A 19 2.20 -14.27 -9.69
CA HIS A 19 2.67 -14.27 -11.08
C HIS A 19 3.34 -12.96 -11.46
N GLU A 20 2.74 -11.83 -11.12
CA GLU A 20 3.30 -10.51 -11.38
C GLU A 20 4.66 -10.32 -10.70
N THR A 21 4.82 -10.82 -9.48
CA THR A 21 6.09 -10.79 -8.76
C THR A 21 7.19 -11.47 -9.57
N GLU A 22 6.92 -12.63 -10.15
CA GLU A 22 7.86 -13.36 -10.99
C GLU A 22 8.18 -12.60 -12.29
N VAL A 23 7.15 -12.01 -12.92
CA VAL A 23 7.31 -11.22 -14.15
C VAL A 23 8.22 -10.03 -13.88
N TYR A 24 7.98 -9.28 -12.82
CA TYR A 24 8.81 -8.11 -12.50
C TYR A 24 10.23 -8.48 -12.08
N ALA A 25 10.40 -9.59 -11.34
CA ALA A 25 11.74 -10.10 -11.02
C ALA A 25 12.55 -10.37 -12.29
N ARG A 26 11.92 -10.98 -13.29
CA ARG A 26 12.56 -11.22 -14.59
C ARG A 26 12.87 -9.91 -15.32
N LYS A 27 11.94 -8.96 -15.33
CA LYS A 27 12.14 -7.65 -15.95
C LYS A 27 13.32 -6.89 -15.34
N ILE A 28 13.49 -6.97 -14.02
CA ILE A 28 14.63 -6.37 -13.34
C ILE A 28 15.95 -6.96 -13.85
N ARG A 29 16.00 -8.27 -14.07
CA ARG A 29 17.20 -8.93 -14.59
C ARG A 29 17.48 -8.62 -16.05
N GLU A 30 16.44 -8.46 -16.87
CA GLU A 30 16.57 -8.27 -18.32
C GLU A 30 16.86 -6.82 -18.71
N THR A 31 16.28 -5.83 -18.00
CA THR A 31 16.45 -4.44 -18.35
C THR A 31 17.83 -3.90 -17.97
N LYS A 32 18.42 -3.10 -18.86
CA LYS A 32 19.66 -2.38 -18.57
C LYS A 32 19.41 -0.93 -18.17
N HIS A 33 18.18 -0.47 -18.28
CA HIS A 33 17.82 0.91 -17.99
C HIS A 33 17.63 1.09 -16.48
N SER A 34 18.47 1.94 -15.87
CA SER A 34 18.52 2.10 -14.41
C SER A 34 17.19 2.55 -13.80
N VAL A 35 16.50 3.50 -14.45
CA VAL A 35 15.21 4.00 -13.96
C VAL A 35 14.13 2.92 -14.11
N ALA A 36 14.12 2.21 -15.25
CA ALA A 36 13.17 1.10 -15.45
C ALA A 36 13.36 0.01 -14.39
N LYS A 37 14.62 -0.30 -14.01
CA LYS A 37 14.89 -1.24 -12.92
C LYS A 37 14.22 -0.81 -11.61
N LEU A 38 14.31 0.46 -11.27
CA LEU A 38 13.68 0.99 -10.05
C LEU A 38 12.15 0.89 -10.11
N VAL A 39 11.56 1.19 -11.27
CA VAL A 39 10.12 1.03 -11.47
C VAL A 39 9.70 -0.43 -11.29
N PHE A 40 10.37 -1.36 -11.96
CA PHE A 40 10.06 -2.79 -11.84
C PHE A 40 10.28 -3.32 -10.43
N ALA A 41 11.33 -2.83 -9.73
CA ALA A 41 11.58 -3.19 -8.34
C ALA A 41 10.44 -2.72 -7.42
N LYS A 42 9.94 -1.51 -7.64
CA LYS A 42 8.78 -1.00 -6.89
C LYS A 42 7.54 -1.85 -7.16
N LEU A 43 7.24 -2.12 -8.42
CA LEU A 43 6.08 -2.94 -8.81
C LEU A 43 6.16 -4.35 -8.22
N MET A 44 7.36 -4.94 -8.21
CA MET A 44 7.58 -6.25 -7.58
C MET A 44 7.30 -6.22 -6.08
N ARG A 45 7.83 -5.23 -5.38
CA ARG A 45 7.59 -5.08 -3.93
C ARG A 45 6.12 -4.85 -3.62
N ASP A 46 5.45 -4.02 -4.43
CA ASP A 46 4.02 -3.78 -4.28
C ASP A 46 3.21 -5.07 -4.48
N SER A 47 3.55 -5.88 -5.48
CA SER A 47 2.90 -7.18 -5.71
C SER A 47 3.12 -8.14 -4.54
N MET A 48 4.34 -8.19 -3.99
CA MET A 48 4.65 -8.99 -2.80
C MET A 48 3.83 -8.52 -1.59
N GLN A 49 3.74 -7.22 -1.38
CA GLN A 49 2.94 -6.62 -0.31
C GLN A 49 1.45 -6.93 -0.51
N HIS A 50 0.95 -6.80 -1.74
CA HIS A 50 -0.44 -7.15 -2.06
C HIS A 50 -0.73 -8.61 -1.76
N ALA A 51 0.20 -9.52 -2.05
CA ALA A 51 0.05 -10.93 -1.73
C ALA A 51 -0.09 -11.15 -0.21
N ASP A 52 0.73 -10.47 0.59
CA ASP A 52 0.64 -10.54 2.05
C ASP A 52 -0.71 -10.01 2.57
N VAL A 53 -1.17 -8.88 2.03
CA VAL A 53 -2.46 -8.29 2.38
C VAL A 53 -3.61 -9.21 1.99
N LEU A 54 -3.56 -9.80 0.80
CA LEU A 54 -4.58 -10.74 0.32
C LEU A 54 -4.62 -12.01 1.18
N ASN A 55 -3.47 -12.56 1.56
CA ASN A 55 -3.41 -13.70 2.47
C ASN A 55 -4.05 -13.37 3.83
N CYS A 56 -3.80 -12.18 4.35
CA CYS A 56 -4.42 -11.72 5.59
C CYS A 56 -5.94 -11.60 5.44
N ALA A 57 -6.41 -11.00 4.35
CA ALA A 57 -7.84 -10.85 4.09
C ALA A 57 -8.55 -12.21 3.92
N ILE A 58 -7.92 -13.14 3.20
CA ILE A 58 -8.44 -14.50 3.01
C ILE A 58 -8.56 -15.22 4.35
N SER A 59 -7.52 -15.16 5.18
CA SER A 59 -7.53 -15.77 6.51
C SER A 59 -8.61 -15.15 7.40
N TYR A 60 -8.75 -13.84 7.35
CA TYR A 60 -9.77 -13.11 8.13
C TYR A 60 -11.19 -13.54 7.75
N LEU A 61 -11.46 -13.70 6.45
CA LEU A 61 -12.76 -14.15 5.95
C LEU A 61 -13.02 -15.65 6.27
N ALA A 62 -11.97 -16.48 6.17
CA ALA A 62 -12.12 -17.94 6.34
C ALA A 62 -12.45 -18.33 7.77
N THR A 63 -11.96 -17.60 8.76
CA THR A 63 -12.15 -17.96 10.18
C THR A 63 -13.54 -17.68 10.69
N SER A 64 -14.33 -16.85 10.03
CA SER A 64 -15.67 -16.38 10.47
C SER A 64 -15.69 -15.86 11.91
N GLN A 65 -14.56 -15.89 12.57
CA GLN A 65 -14.35 -15.34 13.89
C GLN A 65 -13.66 -14.00 13.68
N TYR A 66 -14.44 -12.94 13.81
CA TYR A 66 -13.86 -11.63 13.98
C TYR A 66 -13.18 -11.65 15.34
N GLU A 67 -11.99 -12.23 15.41
CA GLU A 67 -11.18 -12.14 16.61
C GLU A 67 -11.09 -10.67 16.99
N VAL A 68 -11.22 -10.39 18.27
CA VAL A 68 -10.98 -9.06 18.78
C VAL A 68 -9.52 -8.76 18.51
N LEU A 69 -9.27 -8.05 17.43
CA LEU A 69 -7.92 -7.58 17.12
C LEU A 69 -7.44 -6.73 18.28
N ALA A 70 -6.18 -6.86 18.65
CA ALA A 70 -5.58 -6.00 19.64
C ALA A 70 -5.84 -4.55 19.24
N PRO A 71 -6.18 -3.66 20.20
CA PRO A 71 -6.41 -2.26 19.87
C PRO A 71 -5.13 -1.63 19.33
N VAL A 72 -5.30 -0.65 18.44
CA VAL A 72 -4.19 0.18 17.97
C VAL A 72 -3.66 0.96 19.17
N ASN A 73 -2.36 0.83 19.46
CA ASN A 73 -1.74 1.46 20.61
C ASN A 73 -1.34 2.92 20.39
N GLU A 74 -1.27 3.34 19.13
CA GLU A 74 -0.90 4.70 18.78
C GLU A 74 -1.97 5.69 19.24
N THR A 75 -1.52 6.85 19.71
CA THR A 75 -2.41 7.93 20.10
C THR A 75 -2.80 8.77 18.88
N ARG A 76 -3.87 9.55 19.04
CA ARG A 76 -4.30 10.51 18.02
C ARG A 76 -3.16 11.46 17.66
N GLU A 77 -2.44 11.96 18.66
CA GLU A 77 -1.34 12.90 18.46
C GLU A 77 -0.18 12.28 17.68
N GLU A 78 0.15 11.02 17.95
CA GLU A 78 1.18 10.30 17.19
C GLU A 78 0.79 10.14 15.73
N MET A 79 -0.46 9.77 15.47
CA MET A 79 -0.96 9.61 14.11
C MET A 79 -0.95 10.94 13.35
N LEU A 80 -1.36 12.02 13.99
CA LEU A 80 -1.34 13.37 13.38
C LEU A 80 0.10 13.80 13.04
N ARG A 81 1.07 13.48 13.88
CA ARG A 81 2.48 13.76 13.59
C ARG A 81 2.98 12.99 12.38
N LEU A 82 2.65 11.70 12.29
CA LEU A 82 3.02 10.85 11.15
C LEU A 82 2.39 11.40 9.87
N MET A 83 1.11 11.76 9.93
CA MET A 83 0.39 12.34 8.78
C MET A 83 1.03 13.67 8.34
N ASP A 84 1.44 14.51 9.28
CA ASP A 84 2.12 15.78 8.97
C ASP A 84 3.45 15.54 8.26
N MET A 85 4.22 14.55 8.71
CA MET A 85 5.48 14.15 8.06
C MET A 85 5.24 13.72 6.61
N GLU A 86 4.23 12.89 6.37
CA GLU A 86 3.89 12.40 5.04
C GLU A 86 3.40 13.54 4.14
N GLU A 87 2.59 14.44 4.68
CA GLU A 87 2.08 15.60 3.93
C GLU A 87 3.20 16.54 3.51
N LYS A 88 4.15 16.81 4.40
CA LYS A 88 5.32 17.64 4.08
C LYS A 88 6.17 17.02 2.97
N ALA A 89 6.42 15.71 3.06
CA ALA A 89 7.15 14.98 2.03
C ALA A 89 6.39 15.01 0.70
N LEU A 90 5.09 14.80 0.72
CA LEU A 90 4.23 14.87 -0.48
C LEU A 90 4.33 16.23 -1.16
N ARG A 91 4.23 17.31 -0.40
CA ARG A 91 4.34 18.68 -0.94
C ARG A 91 5.70 18.92 -1.56
N LEU A 92 6.77 18.46 -0.89
CA LEU A 92 8.13 18.61 -1.40
C LEU A 92 8.32 17.88 -2.74
N PHE A 93 7.93 16.61 -2.81
CA PHE A 93 8.11 15.81 -4.02
C PHE A 93 7.21 16.29 -5.15
N SER A 94 5.99 16.71 -4.85
CA SER A 94 5.06 17.24 -5.85
C SER A 94 5.57 18.56 -6.43
N ALA A 95 6.03 19.46 -5.59
CA ALA A 95 6.58 20.75 -6.02
C ALA A 95 7.86 20.55 -6.88
N ALA A 96 8.76 19.67 -6.42
CA ALA A 96 9.97 19.34 -7.16
C ALA A 96 9.64 18.71 -8.52
N SER A 97 8.71 17.77 -8.56
CA SER A 97 8.29 17.13 -9.81
C SER A 97 7.73 18.13 -10.81
N ASN A 98 6.97 19.11 -10.37
CA ASN A 98 6.37 20.14 -11.24
C ASN A 98 7.40 21.10 -11.82
N GLN A 99 8.59 21.25 -11.20
CA GLN A 99 9.64 22.14 -11.69
C GLN A 99 10.64 21.47 -12.62
N ILE A 100 10.60 20.14 -12.70
CA ILE A 100 11.59 19.37 -13.43
C ILE A 100 11.04 18.94 -14.77
N ARG A 101 11.87 19.10 -15.83
CA ARG A 101 11.50 18.73 -17.19
C ARG A 101 12.10 17.39 -17.62
N ASP A 102 13.20 16.98 -17.01
CA ASP A 102 13.82 15.68 -17.32
C ASP A 102 12.83 14.56 -16.99
N PRO A 103 12.44 13.72 -17.96
CA PRO A 103 11.41 12.70 -17.75
C PRO A 103 11.80 11.61 -16.76
N HIS A 104 13.08 11.28 -16.68
CA HIS A 104 13.55 10.24 -15.73
C HIS A 104 13.47 10.74 -14.29
N LEU A 105 13.99 11.93 -14.03
CA LEU A 105 13.95 12.52 -12.71
C LEU A 105 12.51 12.84 -12.29
N LYS A 106 11.70 13.32 -13.22
CA LYS A 106 10.27 13.57 -12.97
C LYS A 106 9.54 12.29 -12.58
N LEU A 107 9.80 11.18 -13.26
CA LEU A 107 9.22 9.88 -12.91
C LEU A 107 9.60 9.46 -11.49
N LEU A 108 10.88 9.56 -11.13
CA LEU A 108 11.35 9.19 -9.79
C LEU A 108 10.69 10.02 -8.70
N LEU A 109 10.58 11.33 -8.88
CA LEU A 109 9.93 12.22 -7.92
C LEU A 109 8.43 11.97 -7.83
N THR A 110 7.79 11.67 -8.96
CA THR A 110 6.36 11.33 -9.01
C THR A 110 6.10 10.02 -8.27
N MET A 111 6.96 9.01 -8.40
CA MET A 111 6.84 7.76 -7.65
C MET A 111 6.87 8.02 -6.14
N LEU A 112 7.78 8.88 -5.69
CA LEU A 112 7.88 9.25 -4.27
C LEU A 112 6.61 9.98 -3.80
N ALA A 113 6.10 10.93 -4.61
CA ALA A 113 4.89 11.66 -4.29
C ALA A 113 3.67 10.74 -4.16
N PHE A 114 3.52 9.77 -5.06
CA PHE A 114 2.44 8.79 -5.01
C PHE A 114 2.51 7.95 -3.73
N ASP A 115 3.70 7.52 -3.33
CA ASP A 115 3.86 6.74 -2.10
C ASP A 115 3.46 7.56 -0.86
N GLU A 116 3.88 8.82 -0.79
CA GLU A 116 3.54 9.69 0.34
C GLU A 116 2.03 9.96 0.41
N GLU A 117 1.38 10.11 -0.74
CA GLU A 117 -0.08 10.26 -0.82
C GLU A 117 -0.80 9.03 -0.26
N GLN A 118 -0.34 7.83 -0.65
CA GLN A 118 -0.89 6.57 -0.13
C GLN A 118 -0.66 6.42 1.37
N HIS A 119 0.54 6.74 1.85
CA HIS A 119 0.89 6.69 3.27
C HIS A 119 -0.04 7.58 4.08
N TYR A 120 -0.23 8.81 3.62
CA TYR A 120 -1.14 9.76 4.28
C TYR A 120 -2.56 9.22 4.35
N ALA A 121 -3.08 8.71 3.24
CA ALA A 121 -4.44 8.18 3.16
C ALA A 121 -4.64 6.98 4.10
N LEU A 122 -3.66 6.08 4.18
CA LEU A 122 -3.72 4.92 5.07
C LEU A 122 -3.67 5.32 6.55
N LEU A 123 -2.79 6.24 6.91
CA LEU A 123 -2.70 6.76 8.28
C LEU A 123 -4.01 7.44 8.70
N ARG A 124 -4.58 8.22 7.80
CA ARG A 124 -5.87 8.88 8.04
C ARG A 124 -6.99 7.87 8.25
N TYR A 125 -7.02 6.81 7.45
CA TYR A 125 -8.02 5.75 7.60
C TYR A 125 -7.89 5.07 8.97
N VAL A 126 -6.66 4.74 9.39
CA VAL A 126 -6.41 4.14 10.70
C VAL A 126 -6.87 5.09 11.83
N LEU A 127 -6.52 6.37 11.74
CA LEU A 127 -6.92 7.36 12.71
C LEU A 127 -8.44 7.44 12.84
N GLU A 128 -9.15 7.60 11.72
CA GLU A 128 -10.59 7.81 11.70
C GLU A 128 -11.37 6.56 12.14
N ASN A 129 -10.91 5.37 11.76
CA ASN A 129 -11.69 4.13 11.94
C ASN A 129 -11.28 3.32 13.16
N PHE A 130 -10.02 3.39 13.60
CA PHE A 130 -9.51 2.53 14.67
C PHE A 130 -9.12 3.29 15.93
N ILE A 131 -9.02 4.61 15.89
CA ILE A 131 -8.63 5.43 17.03
C ILE A 131 -9.78 6.36 17.44
N GLU A 132 -10.33 7.14 16.52
CA GLU A 132 -11.39 8.11 16.83
C GLU A 132 -12.76 7.49 16.97
N LYS A 133 -13.13 6.55 16.09
CA LYS A 133 -14.44 5.93 16.09
C LYS A 133 -14.57 4.77 17.06
N LYS A 134 -13.46 4.11 17.42
CA LYS A 134 -13.46 2.89 18.21
C LYS A 134 -14.57 1.94 17.76
N GLU A 135 -14.45 1.37 16.55
CA GLU A 135 -15.41 0.39 16.07
C GLU A 135 -15.53 -0.75 17.07
N VAL A 136 -16.68 -0.83 17.75
CA VAL A 136 -17.05 -2.03 18.49
C VAL A 136 -17.52 -3.02 17.43
N ILE A 137 -16.65 -3.97 17.07
CA ILE A 137 -17.07 -5.09 16.25
C ILE A 137 -17.99 -5.92 17.13
N LYS A 138 -19.29 -5.79 16.91
CA LYS A 138 -20.26 -6.68 17.53
C LYS A 138 -20.12 -8.05 16.89
N ALA A 139 -19.66 -8.99 17.70
CA ALA A 139 -19.71 -10.38 17.31
C ALA A 139 -21.16 -10.79 16.98
#